data_f40cd61e539cf0aead80649dd6666696
#
_entry.id   f40cd61e539cf0aead80649dd6666696
#
_cell.length_a   1.000
_cell.length_b   1.000
_cell.length_c   1.000
_cell.angle_alpha   90.00
_cell.angle_beta   90.00
_cell.angle_gamma   90.00
#
_symmetry.space_group_name_H-M   'P 1'
#
loop_
_entity.id
_entity.type
_entity.pdbx_description
1 polymer ?
#
loop_
_entity_poly.entity_id
_entity_poly.type
_entity_poly.pdbx_seq_one_letter_code
_entity_poly.pdbx_strand_id
1 'polypeptide(L)'
;MKDKISADASRLTIPDLKRLELARALAMDPKVLLLDEVMAGLHTAEIDRAVELLKQIHADGISLLVVEHVMKAIKALSHRIMVLDFGKKIADDAPDVVLNDPNVIAAYLGQRYMQRQHEKAG
;
A
#
# COMPACT_ATOMS: atom_id res chain seq x y z
N MET A 1 -9.54 17.70 2.74
CA MET A 1 -10.27 17.42 4.01
C MET A 1 -10.65 18.68 4.83
N LYS A 2 -10.16 19.85 4.50
CA LYS A 2 -10.47 21.07 5.28
C LYS A 2 -11.97 21.37 5.35
N ASP A 3 -12.71 21.10 4.28
CA ASP A 3 -14.17 21.24 4.17
C ASP A 3 -14.95 20.22 5.02
N LYS A 4 -14.26 19.21 5.57
CA LYS A 4 -14.86 18.10 6.32
C LYS A 4 -14.48 18.08 7.80
N ILE A 5 -13.90 19.16 8.31
CA ILE A 5 -13.44 19.24 9.70
C ILE A 5 -14.57 18.96 10.69
N SER A 6 -15.78 19.44 10.42
CA SER A 6 -16.95 19.26 11.28
C SER A 6 -17.80 18.03 10.91
N ALA A 7 -17.39 17.23 9.93
CA ALA A 7 -18.15 16.06 9.50
C ALA A 7 -17.95 14.90 10.48
N ASP A 8 -19.02 14.10 10.67
CA ASP A 8 -18.92 12.83 11.36
C ASP A 8 -18.07 11.85 10.54
N ALA A 9 -17.10 11.19 11.17
CA ALA A 9 -16.21 10.23 10.51
C ALA A 9 -16.98 9.11 9.80
N SER A 10 -18.14 8.70 10.33
CA SER A 10 -18.98 7.67 9.70
C SER A 10 -19.54 8.08 8.33
N ARG A 11 -19.52 9.37 8.01
CA ARG A 11 -20.01 9.93 6.74
C ARG A 11 -18.89 10.18 5.73
N LEU A 12 -17.65 9.91 6.08
CA LEU A 12 -16.51 10.09 5.17
C LEU A 12 -16.46 8.96 4.14
N THR A 13 -15.97 9.31 2.95
CA THR A 13 -15.64 8.30 1.93
C THR A 13 -14.50 7.42 2.36
N ILE A 14 -14.32 6.26 1.70
CA ILE A 14 -13.18 5.36 1.98
C ILE A 14 -11.84 6.09 1.84
N PRO A 15 -11.57 6.87 0.76
CA PRO A 15 -10.32 7.63 0.67
C PRO A 15 -10.12 8.63 1.81
N ASP A 16 -11.17 9.32 2.22
CA ASP A 16 -11.10 10.28 3.32
C ASP A 16 -10.84 9.62 4.66
N LEU A 17 -11.45 8.45 4.91
CA LEU A 17 -11.17 7.67 6.13
C LEU A 17 -9.73 7.22 6.17
N LYS A 18 -9.16 6.76 5.06
CA LYS A 18 -7.75 6.36 4.97
C LYS A 18 -6.81 7.54 5.22
N ARG A 19 -7.15 8.73 4.70
CA ARG A 19 -6.39 9.97 4.98
C ARG A 19 -6.47 10.36 6.44
N LEU A 20 -7.62 10.20 7.08
CA LEU A 20 -7.80 10.48 8.50
C LEU A 20 -6.95 9.53 9.36
N GLU A 21 -6.94 8.25 9.06
CA GLU A 21 -6.10 7.27 9.75
C GLU A 21 -4.61 7.61 9.60
N LEU A 22 -4.19 7.99 8.40
CA LEU A 22 -2.82 8.41 8.14
C LEU A 22 -2.47 9.67 8.91
N ALA A 23 -3.35 10.66 8.94
CA ALA A 23 -3.16 11.90 9.69
C ALA A 23 -3.03 11.64 11.20
N ARG A 24 -3.82 10.71 11.74
CA ARG A 24 -3.72 10.30 13.15
C ARG A 24 -2.35 9.70 13.46
N ALA A 25 -1.86 8.81 12.59
CA ALA A 25 -0.54 8.21 12.75
C ALA A 25 0.58 9.27 12.67
N LEU A 26 0.49 10.19 11.72
CA LEU A 26 1.47 11.28 11.55
C LEU A 26 1.47 12.27 12.73
N ALA A 27 0.33 12.46 13.39
CA ALA A 27 0.23 13.33 14.56
C ALA A 27 1.07 12.83 15.73
N MET A 28 1.46 11.55 15.73
CA MET A 28 2.34 10.97 16.76
C MET A 28 3.82 11.24 16.49
N ASP A 29 4.15 11.97 15.43
CA ASP A 29 5.51 12.29 14.99
C ASP A 29 6.41 11.05 14.85
N PRO A 30 6.02 10.08 14.01
CA PRO A 30 6.75 8.82 13.88
C PRO A 30 8.04 8.99 13.08
N LYS A 31 9.03 8.14 13.37
CA LYS A 31 10.21 7.96 12.51
C LYS A 31 9.99 6.88 11.46
N VAL A 32 9.14 5.92 11.76
CA VAL A 32 8.77 4.81 10.89
C VAL A 32 7.26 4.70 10.87
N LEU A 33 6.68 4.60 9.69
CA LEU A 33 5.25 4.45 9.49
C LEU A 33 4.98 3.08 8.85
N LEU A 34 4.13 2.29 9.50
CA LEU A 34 3.71 0.97 9.02
C LEU A 34 2.36 1.11 8.33
N LEU A 35 2.29 0.72 7.07
CA LEU A 35 1.09 0.83 6.24
C LEU A 35 0.69 -0.55 5.72
N ASP A 36 -0.48 -1.02 6.13
CA ASP A 36 -0.98 -2.36 5.78
C ASP A 36 -2.17 -2.25 4.83
N GLU A 37 -1.91 -2.54 3.57
CA GLU A 37 -2.91 -2.58 2.49
C GLU A 37 -3.77 -1.32 2.38
N VAL A 38 -3.15 -0.15 2.49
CA VAL A 38 -3.87 1.15 2.47
C VAL A 38 -4.47 1.50 1.11
N MET A 39 -4.09 0.79 0.05
CA MET A 39 -4.63 1.00 -1.31
C MET A 39 -5.92 0.20 -1.58
N ALA A 40 -6.31 -0.70 -0.66
CA ALA A 40 -7.51 -1.52 -0.84
C ALA A 40 -8.77 -0.66 -0.97
N GLY A 41 -9.59 -0.97 -1.98
CA GLY A 41 -10.83 -0.23 -2.25
C GLY A 41 -10.66 1.10 -2.96
N LEU A 42 -9.43 1.50 -3.32
CA LEU A 42 -9.17 2.73 -4.06
C LEU A 42 -9.19 2.50 -5.57
N HIS A 43 -9.71 3.47 -6.30
CA HIS A 43 -9.63 3.52 -7.76
C HIS A 43 -8.23 3.98 -8.21
N THR A 44 -7.92 3.78 -9.50
CA THR A 44 -6.58 4.09 -10.04
C THR A 44 -6.13 5.52 -9.75
N ALA A 45 -7.00 6.52 -9.95
CA ALA A 45 -6.66 7.91 -9.68
C ALA A 45 -6.44 8.19 -8.18
N GLU A 46 -7.16 7.49 -7.32
CA GLU A 46 -7.00 7.60 -5.86
C GLU A 46 -5.69 6.95 -5.41
N ILE A 47 -5.32 5.83 -6.03
CA ILE A 47 -4.03 5.17 -5.80
C ILE A 47 -2.88 6.11 -6.17
N ASP A 48 -2.95 6.79 -7.31
CA ASP A 48 -1.93 7.76 -7.72
C ASP A 48 -1.76 8.88 -6.70
N ARG A 49 -2.85 9.41 -6.19
CA ARG A 49 -2.82 10.45 -5.16
C ARG A 49 -2.25 9.95 -3.84
N ALA A 50 -2.61 8.73 -3.44
CA ALA A 50 -2.06 8.12 -2.24
C ALA A 50 -0.56 7.88 -2.36
N VAL A 51 -0.09 7.40 -3.50
CA VAL A 51 1.33 7.21 -3.78
C VAL A 51 2.10 8.54 -3.68
N GLU A 52 1.58 9.60 -4.28
CA GLU A 52 2.23 10.92 -4.20
C GLU A 52 2.28 11.45 -2.77
N LEU A 53 1.22 11.25 -2.00
CA LEU A 53 1.18 11.63 -0.59
C LEU A 53 2.24 10.86 0.22
N LEU A 54 2.35 9.56 0.02
CA LEU A 54 3.33 8.73 0.71
C LEU A 54 4.77 9.10 0.33
N LYS A 55 5.01 9.46 -0.93
CA LYS A 55 6.32 9.97 -1.35
C LYS A 55 6.69 11.27 -0.62
N GLN A 56 5.75 12.17 -0.44
CA GLN A 56 5.97 13.41 0.31
C GLN A 56 6.29 13.13 1.79
N ILE A 57 5.56 12.22 2.41
CA ILE A 57 5.80 11.81 3.80
C ILE A 57 7.21 11.24 3.96
N HIS A 58 7.63 10.39 3.03
CA HIS A 58 8.98 9.86 3.03
C HIS A 58 10.03 10.95 2.81
N ALA A 59 9.79 11.90 1.91
CA ALA A 59 10.68 13.02 1.67
C ALA A 59 10.86 13.91 2.90
N ASP A 60 9.86 13.96 3.78
CA ASP A 60 9.92 14.69 5.04
C ASP A 60 10.71 13.95 6.13
N GLY A 61 11.32 12.81 5.81
CA GLY A 61 12.23 12.08 6.70
C GLY A 61 11.62 10.89 7.42
N ILE A 62 10.40 10.49 7.09
CA ILE A 62 9.73 9.33 7.69
C ILE A 62 10.01 8.09 6.83
N SER A 63 10.51 7.03 7.44
CA SER A 63 10.68 5.74 6.78
C SER A 63 9.34 5.02 6.69
N LEU A 64 9.08 4.38 5.55
CA LEU A 64 7.83 3.67 5.30
C LEU A 64 8.08 2.16 5.20
N LEU A 65 7.31 1.37 5.93
CA LEU A 65 7.17 -0.07 5.71
C LEU A 65 5.76 -0.32 5.18
N VAL A 66 5.66 -0.65 3.90
CA VAL A 66 4.38 -0.77 3.19
C VAL A 66 4.12 -2.23 2.88
N VAL A 67 3.04 -2.78 3.40
CA VAL A 67 2.53 -4.11 3.03
C VAL A 67 1.47 -3.89 1.96
N GLU A 68 1.73 -4.39 0.75
CA GLU A 68 0.87 -4.07 -0.39
C GLU A 68 0.94 -5.17 -1.44
N HIS A 69 -0.11 -5.28 -2.24
CA HIS A 69 -0.15 -6.17 -3.40
C HIS A 69 -0.51 -5.43 -4.70
N VAL A 70 -0.75 -4.14 -4.62
CA VAL A 70 -0.99 -3.28 -5.80
C VAL A 70 0.37 -2.97 -6.43
N MET A 71 0.67 -3.63 -7.55
CA MET A 71 1.98 -3.58 -8.20
C MET A 71 2.40 -2.16 -8.56
N LYS A 72 1.46 -1.33 -9.01
CA LYS A 72 1.71 0.06 -9.34
C LYS A 72 2.27 0.86 -8.15
N ALA A 73 1.69 0.67 -6.96
CA ALA A 73 2.14 1.32 -5.74
C ALA A 73 3.51 0.79 -5.31
N ILE A 74 3.71 -0.51 -5.36
CA ILE A 74 4.97 -1.15 -5.01
C ILE A 74 6.11 -0.60 -5.88
N LYS A 75 5.93 -0.55 -7.19
CA LYS A 75 6.95 -0.02 -8.12
C LYS A 75 7.26 1.46 -7.87
N ALA A 76 6.23 2.25 -7.57
CA ALA A 76 6.38 3.68 -7.39
C ALA A 76 7.05 4.07 -6.07
N LEU A 77 6.83 3.28 -5.00
CA LEU A 77 7.25 3.63 -3.63
C LEU A 77 8.53 2.94 -3.19
N SER A 78 8.82 1.75 -3.70
CA SER A 78 9.81 0.87 -3.09
C SER A 78 11.25 1.21 -3.46
N HIS A 79 12.13 1.21 -2.45
CA HIS A 79 13.58 1.19 -2.59
C HIS A 79 14.11 -0.23 -2.39
N ARG A 80 13.38 -1.05 -1.66
CA ARG A 80 13.67 -2.45 -1.39
C ARG A 80 12.35 -3.19 -1.25
N ILE A 81 12.28 -4.40 -1.82
CA ILE A 81 11.10 -5.24 -1.75
C ILE A 81 11.45 -6.56 -1.09
N MET A 82 10.66 -6.93 -0.09
CA MET A 82 10.66 -8.25 0.51
C MET A 82 9.38 -8.96 0.10
N VAL A 83 9.49 -10.19 -0.36
CA VAL A 83 8.32 -10.99 -0.78
C VAL A 83 8.15 -12.16 0.18
N LEU A 84 6.95 -12.27 0.72
CA LEU A 84 6.53 -13.40 1.54
C LEU A 84 5.52 -14.24 0.76
N ASP A 85 5.70 -15.55 0.80
CA ASP A 85 4.79 -16.52 0.20
C ASP A 85 4.55 -17.64 1.21
N PHE A 86 3.29 -17.80 1.62
CA PHE A 86 2.90 -18.72 2.68
C PHE A 86 3.79 -18.65 3.93
N GLY A 87 4.09 -17.44 4.38
CA GLY A 87 4.90 -17.18 5.57
C GLY A 87 6.41 -17.33 5.37
N LYS A 88 6.87 -17.64 4.17
CA LYS A 88 8.30 -17.76 3.85
C LYS A 88 8.78 -16.56 3.05
N LYS A 89 9.95 -16.04 3.41
CA LYS A 89 10.62 -15.00 2.63
C LYS A 89 11.26 -15.65 1.40
N ILE A 90 10.77 -15.32 0.21
CA ILE A 90 11.26 -15.88 -1.06
C ILE A 90 12.13 -14.89 -1.84
N ALA A 91 12.08 -13.62 -1.51
CA ALA A 91 12.95 -12.60 -2.10
C ALA A 91 13.10 -11.41 -1.15
N ASP A 92 14.23 -10.72 -1.25
CA ASP A 92 14.52 -9.52 -0.47
C ASP A 92 15.69 -8.80 -1.13
N ASP A 93 15.40 -7.83 -2.01
CA ASP A 93 16.41 -7.14 -2.79
C ASP A 93 15.85 -5.84 -3.37
N ALA A 94 16.64 -5.17 -4.22
CA ALA A 94 16.21 -4.03 -5.00
C ALA A 94 15.00 -4.37 -5.87
N PRO A 95 14.11 -3.40 -6.17
CA PRO A 95 12.90 -3.66 -6.94
C PRO A 95 13.13 -4.37 -8.27
N ASP A 96 14.14 -3.97 -9.04
CA ASP A 96 14.43 -4.56 -10.34
C ASP A 96 14.77 -6.05 -10.25
N VAL A 97 15.51 -6.43 -9.22
CA VAL A 97 15.89 -7.83 -8.98
C VAL A 97 14.66 -8.65 -8.61
N VAL A 98 13.90 -8.16 -7.64
CA VAL A 98 12.73 -8.87 -7.09
C VAL A 98 11.62 -9.02 -8.13
N LEU A 99 11.31 -7.95 -8.86
CA LEU A 99 10.21 -7.94 -9.84
C LEU A 99 10.51 -8.77 -11.09
N ASN A 100 11.77 -9.13 -11.33
CA ASN A 100 12.19 -10.02 -12.42
C ASN A 100 12.49 -11.45 -11.95
N ASP A 101 12.36 -11.75 -10.67
CA ASP A 101 12.57 -13.09 -10.11
C ASP A 101 11.41 -14.01 -10.55
N PRO A 102 11.70 -15.14 -11.24
CA PRO A 102 10.65 -16.07 -11.67
C PRO A 102 9.79 -16.62 -10.52
N ASN A 103 10.38 -16.86 -9.35
CA ASN A 103 9.66 -17.35 -8.18
C ASN A 103 8.67 -16.30 -7.65
N VAL A 104 9.07 -15.03 -7.67
CA VAL A 104 8.20 -13.92 -7.27
C VAL A 104 7.04 -13.75 -8.25
N ILE A 105 7.33 -13.79 -9.55
CA ILE A 105 6.30 -13.68 -10.60
C ILE A 105 5.28 -14.83 -10.46
N ALA A 106 5.74 -16.06 -10.27
CA ALA A 106 4.87 -17.22 -10.10
C ALA A 106 3.98 -17.09 -8.86
N ALA A 107 4.54 -16.65 -7.72
CA ALA A 107 3.79 -16.44 -6.49
C ALA A 107 2.73 -15.34 -6.65
N TYR A 108 3.08 -14.22 -7.28
CA TYR A 108 2.16 -13.12 -7.52
C TYR A 108 1.00 -13.52 -8.45
N LEU A 109 1.29 -14.20 -9.55
CA LEU A 109 0.26 -14.69 -10.48
C LEU A 109 -0.66 -15.71 -9.80
N GLY A 110 -0.11 -16.60 -8.99
CA GLY A 110 -0.88 -17.56 -8.20
C GLY A 110 -1.86 -16.89 -7.26
N GLN A 111 -1.43 -15.88 -6.52
CA GLN A 111 -2.29 -15.11 -5.63
C GLN A 111 -3.41 -14.37 -6.39
N ARG A 112 -3.10 -13.74 -7.51
CA ARG A 112 -4.12 -13.08 -8.35
C ARG A 112 -5.15 -14.06 -8.89
N TYR A 113 -4.72 -15.26 -9.26
CA TYR A 113 -5.63 -16.31 -9.70
C TYR A 113 -6.61 -16.71 -8.58
N MET A 114 -6.10 -16.91 -7.39
CA MET A 114 -6.92 -17.24 -6.21
C MET A 114 -7.92 -16.14 -5.89
N GLN A 115 -7.52 -14.88 -5.93
CA GLN A 115 -8.40 -13.73 -5.71
C GLN A 115 -9.54 -13.69 -6.72
N ARG A 116 -9.25 -13.91 -8.01
CA ARG A 116 -10.28 -13.95 -9.06
C ARG A 116 -11.28 -15.08 -8.87
N GLN A 117 -10.84 -16.23 -8.36
CA GLN A 117 -11.74 -17.35 -8.05
C GLN A 117 -12.68 -16.99 -6.89
N HIS A 118 -12.20 -16.33 -5.85
CA HIS A 118 -13.01 -15.85 -4.74
C HIS A 118 -14.05 -14.82 -5.19
N GLU A 119 -13.67 -13.87 -6.01
CA GLU A 119 -14.58 -12.86 -6.57
C GLU A 119 -15.69 -13.49 -7.42
N LYS A 120 -15.38 -14.54 -8.18
CA LYS A 120 -16.38 -15.26 -8.98
C LYS A 120 -17.30 -16.15 -8.15
N ALA A 121 -16.83 -16.64 -7.01
CA ALA A 121 -17.61 -17.50 -6.11
C ALA A 121 -18.50 -16.69 -5.16
N GLY A 122 -18.22 -15.40 -5.00
CA GLY A 122 -19.03 -14.47 -4.23
C GLY A 122 -20.02 -13.72 -5.09
#